data_33a4ee001185bb17c0b3ad1df4f5f53c
#
_entry.id   33a4ee001185bb17c0b3ad1df4f5f53c
#
_cell.length_a   1.000
_cell.length_b   1.000
_cell.length_c   1.000
_cell.angle_alpha   90.00
_cell.angle_beta   90.00
_cell.angle_gamma   90.00
#
_symmetry.space_group_name_H-M   'P 1'
#
loop_
_entity.id
_entity.type
_entity.pdbx_description
1 polymer ?
#
loop_
_entity_poly.entity_id
_entity_poly.type
_entity_poly.pdbx_seq_one_letter_code
_entity_poly.pdbx_strand_id
1 'polypeptide(L)'
;LSGLVGSEMCIRDRCSNSADAIDWLDEHGITLHSVSSFGGASVKRIHRPVDAEGKTVSVGSYMIPLLEENCEKAGVQILLNTTANEILTDANGAAAGIKATGSTGETVTVNAKAVVLTTGGFGANLDMVVKYKPELKGFMTTNAAGIQGQGIEMAQAIGAATVDMDQIQIHPTVEANTAALITEGLRGDGAVLINEEGKRFIDEVGTRDVVSAAEIAQTGSYSWLVVDQAMVDASSVIQGYIKKGYTVTGETYEELGKAMGVDEAAFAETMEKWNGYVEAKNDPDFGRTSFANPLNTAPYYAVKVTAGVHHTMGGLKINANTEVLNEKGEVIPGLFAAGEVTGGVHGANRLGGNAVADFTVFGRIAGAAASDYAA
;
A
#
# COMPACT_ATOMS: atom_id res chain seq x y z
N LEU A 1 -21.56 15.87 6.64
CA LEU A 1 -20.77 15.26 5.55
C LEU A 1 -19.89 16.29 4.80
N SER A 2 -19.95 17.56 5.16
CA SER A 2 -19.09 18.61 4.58
C SER A 2 -17.70 18.60 5.21
N GLY A 3 -16.89 17.64 4.90
CA GLY A 3 -15.54 17.45 5.41
C GLY A 3 -14.96 16.07 5.07
N LEU A 4 -15.72 15.24 4.36
CA LEU A 4 -15.21 13.99 3.84
C LEU A 4 -14.31 14.29 2.65
N VAL A 5 -13.02 14.02 2.79
CA VAL A 5 -12.11 13.94 1.64
C VAL A 5 -12.44 12.66 0.87
N GLY A 6 -12.50 12.74 -0.45
CA GLY A 6 -12.84 11.63 -1.33
C GLY A 6 -14.25 11.70 -1.92
N SER A 7 -14.52 10.83 -2.88
CA SER A 7 -15.83 10.67 -3.53
C SER A 7 -16.69 9.68 -2.76
N GLU A 8 -17.83 10.11 -2.21
CA GLU A 8 -18.79 9.23 -1.53
C GLU A 8 -19.21 8.05 -2.43
N MET A 9 -19.38 8.31 -3.72
CA MET A 9 -19.71 7.31 -4.73
C MET A 9 -18.62 6.24 -4.84
N CYS A 10 -17.36 6.63 -5.05
CA CYS A 10 -16.23 5.68 -5.17
C CYS A 10 -16.02 4.88 -3.88
N ILE A 11 -16.14 5.51 -2.71
CA ILE A 11 -16.03 4.83 -1.41
C ILE A 11 -17.13 3.78 -1.26
N ARG A 12 -18.37 4.14 -1.63
CA ARG A 12 -19.52 3.24 -1.58
C ARG A 12 -19.35 2.05 -2.53
N ASP A 13 -18.96 2.31 -3.79
CA ASP A 13 -18.78 1.27 -4.81
C ASP A 13 -17.68 0.28 -4.42
N ARG A 14 -16.54 0.78 -3.92
CA ARG A 14 -15.49 -0.08 -3.37
C ARG A 14 -16.02 -0.97 -2.24
N CYS A 15 -16.72 -0.40 -1.27
CA CYS A 15 -17.21 -1.16 -0.11
C CYS A 15 -18.27 -2.19 -0.52
N SER A 16 -19.20 -1.83 -1.40
CA SER A 16 -20.30 -2.70 -1.83
C SER A 16 -19.83 -3.89 -2.67
N ASN A 17 -18.76 -3.70 -3.45
CA ASN A 17 -18.26 -4.73 -4.39
C ASN A 17 -17.02 -5.49 -3.85
N SER A 18 -16.58 -5.23 -2.61
CA SER A 18 -15.36 -5.85 -2.07
C SER A 18 -15.50 -7.36 -1.86
N ALA A 19 -16.67 -7.85 -1.43
CA ALA A 19 -16.90 -9.30 -1.25
C ALA A 19 -16.82 -10.02 -2.60
N ASP A 20 -17.56 -9.55 -3.59
CA ASP A 20 -17.57 -10.10 -4.95
C ASP A 20 -16.17 -10.05 -5.60
N ALA A 21 -15.35 -9.06 -5.22
CA ALA A 21 -13.97 -8.96 -5.71
C ALA A 21 -13.09 -10.10 -5.15
N ILE A 22 -13.25 -10.47 -3.88
CA ILE A 22 -12.54 -11.61 -3.27
C ILE A 22 -13.00 -12.92 -3.90
N ASP A 23 -14.31 -13.11 -4.08
CA ASP A 23 -14.86 -14.31 -4.72
C ASP A 23 -14.37 -14.43 -6.16
N TRP A 24 -14.34 -13.33 -6.91
CA TRP A 24 -13.80 -13.29 -8.27
C TRP A 24 -12.31 -13.67 -8.32
N LEU A 25 -11.50 -13.21 -7.38
CA LEU A 25 -10.08 -13.61 -7.29
C LEU A 25 -9.95 -15.12 -7.08
N ASP A 26 -10.74 -15.70 -6.19
CA ASP A 26 -10.73 -17.13 -5.90
C ASP A 26 -11.14 -17.97 -7.13
N GLU A 27 -12.18 -17.54 -7.86
CA GLU A 27 -12.61 -18.14 -9.14
C GLU A 27 -11.50 -18.14 -10.20
N HIS A 28 -10.56 -17.19 -10.11
CA HIS A 28 -9.42 -17.06 -11.01
C HIS A 28 -8.12 -17.65 -10.44
N GLY A 29 -8.22 -18.49 -9.39
CA GLY A 29 -7.11 -19.22 -8.80
C GLY A 29 -6.24 -18.38 -7.85
N ILE A 30 -6.74 -17.23 -7.39
CA ILE A 30 -6.02 -16.33 -6.47
C ILE A 30 -6.70 -16.38 -5.11
N THR A 31 -6.26 -17.28 -4.25
CA THR A 31 -6.87 -17.59 -2.96
C THR A 31 -6.29 -16.75 -1.82
N LEU A 32 -7.13 -15.96 -1.13
CA LEU A 32 -6.77 -15.07 -0.04
C LEU A 32 -7.56 -15.41 1.24
N HIS A 33 -7.44 -16.64 1.74
CA HIS A 33 -8.32 -17.18 2.79
C HIS A 33 -7.88 -16.88 4.23
N SER A 34 -6.65 -16.40 4.47
CA SER A 34 -6.21 -16.00 5.80
C SER A 34 -6.71 -14.58 6.13
N VAL A 35 -7.53 -14.44 7.18
CA VAL A 35 -8.13 -13.14 7.53
C VAL A 35 -7.52 -12.60 8.82
N SER A 36 -6.93 -11.42 8.73
CA SER A 36 -6.25 -10.74 9.83
C SER A 36 -6.71 -9.28 10.01
N SER A 37 -6.15 -8.59 11.01
CA SER A 37 -6.33 -7.15 11.22
C SER A 37 -5.08 -6.39 10.82
N PHE A 38 -5.26 -5.19 10.22
CA PHE A 38 -4.22 -4.19 10.06
C PHE A 38 -4.60 -2.94 10.85
N GLY A 39 -3.68 -2.00 10.96
CA GLY A 39 -3.87 -0.75 11.68
C GLY A 39 -5.15 -0.01 11.28
N GLY A 40 -5.92 0.44 12.26
CA GLY A 40 -7.19 1.14 12.08
C GLY A 40 -8.40 0.26 11.74
N ALA A 41 -8.23 -1.06 11.59
CA ALA A 41 -9.34 -1.97 11.31
C ALA A 41 -10.09 -2.37 12.61
N SER A 42 -11.39 -2.09 12.69
CA SER A 42 -12.23 -2.43 13.85
C SER A 42 -12.50 -3.92 13.99
N VAL A 43 -12.37 -4.70 12.92
CA VAL A 43 -12.54 -6.17 12.88
C VAL A 43 -11.56 -6.78 11.91
N LYS A 44 -11.30 -8.08 12.01
CA LYS A 44 -10.51 -8.82 11.02
C LYS A 44 -11.21 -8.78 9.67
N ARG A 45 -10.56 -8.22 8.65
CA ARG A 45 -11.10 -8.09 7.28
C ARG A 45 -10.04 -8.06 6.19
N ILE A 46 -8.78 -8.23 6.56
CA ILE A 46 -7.68 -8.22 5.59
C ILE A 46 -7.42 -9.64 5.16
N HIS A 47 -7.76 -9.93 3.92
CA HIS A 47 -7.54 -11.21 3.27
C HIS A 47 -6.06 -11.31 2.81
N ARG A 48 -5.40 -12.39 3.19
CA ARG A 48 -3.97 -12.62 2.94
C ARG A 48 -3.75 -13.99 2.31
N PRO A 49 -2.78 -14.12 1.39
CA PRO A 49 -2.34 -15.42 0.90
C PRO A 49 -1.46 -16.12 1.94
N VAL A 50 -1.44 -17.44 1.85
CA VAL A 50 -0.53 -18.30 2.61
C VAL A 50 0.19 -19.26 1.65
N ASP A 51 1.38 -19.69 2.02
CA ASP A 51 2.10 -20.75 1.32
C ASP A 51 1.55 -22.15 1.65
N ALA A 52 2.16 -23.18 1.10
CA ALA A 52 1.76 -24.57 1.31
C ALA A 52 1.90 -25.04 2.78
N GLU A 53 2.76 -24.38 3.55
CA GLU A 53 2.99 -24.61 4.98
C GLU A 53 2.05 -23.78 5.87
N GLY A 54 1.16 -22.97 5.29
CA GLY A 54 0.21 -22.10 6.00
C GLY A 54 0.80 -20.79 6.50
N LYS A 55 2.04 -20.44 6.10
CA LYS A 55 2.69 -19.18 6.46
C LYS A 55 2.22 -18.05 5.56
N THR A 56 2.02 -16.86 6.13
CA THR A 56 1.66 -15.68 5.35
C THR A 56 2.78 -15.27 4.39
N VAL A 57 2.38 -14.95 3.15
CA VAL A 57 3.27 -14.45 2.11
C VAL A 57 2.84 -13.06 1.64
N SER A 58 3.71 -12.37 0.91
CA SER A 58 3.43 -11.05 0.36
C SER A 58 2.38 -11.14 -0.75
N VAL A 59 1.30 -10.35 -0.63
CA VAL A 59 0.15 -10.42 -1.57
C VAL A 59 0.56 -10.12 -3.00
N GLY A 60 1.40 -9.12 -3.26
CA GLY A 60 1.84 -8.77 -4.61
C GLY A 60 2.66 -9.88 -5.27
N SER A 61 3.62 -10.47 -4.55
CA SER A 61 4.43 -11.57 -5.08
C SER A 61 3.63 -12.87 -5.30
N TYR A 62 2.48 -13.01 -4.63
CA TYR A 62 1.56 -14.12 -4.84
C TYR A 62 0.61 -13.88 -6.01
N MET A 63 -0.02 -12.69 -6.06
CA MET A 63 -1.09 -12.40 -7.03
C MET A 63 -0.57 -12.12 -8.43
N ILE A 64 0.51 -11.34 -8.57
CA ILE A 64 0.94 -10.84 -9.89
C ILE A 64 1.29 -11.96 -10.87
N PRO A 65 2.05 -13.00 -10.50
CA PRO A 65 2.31 -14.12 -11.43
C PRO A 65 1.04 -14.85 -11.87
N LEU A 66 0.06 -15.00 -10.97
CA LEU A 66 -1.21 -15.66 -11.28
C LEU A 66 -2.10 -14.81 -12.20
N LEU A 67 -2.11 -13.48 -11.99
CA LEU A 67 -2.81 -12.55 -12.90
C LEU A 67 -2.15 -12.52 -14.28
N GLU A 68 -0.82 -12.52 -14.34
CA GLU A 68 -0.05 -12.61 -15.61
C GLU A 68 -0.40 -13.88 -16.37
N GLU A 69 -0.39 -15.04 -15.71
CA GLU A 69 -0.81 -16.31 -16.30
C GLU A 69 -2.25 -16.27 -16.83
N ASN A 70 -3.16 -15.64 -16.09
CA ASN A 70 -4.55 -15.48 -16.54
C ASN A 70 -4.65 -14.56 -17.76
N CYS A 71 -3.88 -13.48 -17.82
CA CYS A 71 -3.79 -12.61 -19.00
C CYS A 71 -3.26 -13.38 -20.23
N GLU A 72 -2.21 -14.17 -20.07
CA GLU A 72 -1.66 -14.99 -21.14
C GLU A 72 -2.69 -16.01 -21.65
N LYS A 73 -3.40 -16.71 -20.76
CA LYS A 73 -4.49 -17.64 -21.12
C LYS A 73 -5.64 -16.96 -21.88
N ALA A 74 -5.91 -15.69 -21.55
CA ALA A 74 -6.90 -14.87 -22.23
C ALA A 74 -6.41 -14.27 -23.56
N GLY A 75 -5.14 -14.50 -23.94
CA GLY A 75 -4.54 -13.98 -25.17
C GLY A 75 -4.20 -12.49 -25.12
N VAL A 76 -4.07 -11.91 -23.92
CA VAL A 76 -3.64 -10.52 -23.74
C VAL A 76 -2.17 -10.38 -24.11
N GLN A 77 -1.83 -9.39 -24.94
CA GLN A 77 -0.44 -9.08 -25.27
C GLN A 77 0.16 -8.16 -24.21
N ILE A 78 1.27 -8.59 -23.59
CA ILE A 78 2.01 -7.82 -22.60
C ILE A 78 3.32 -7.34 -23.23
N LEU A 79 3.48 -6.01 -23.37
CA LEU A 79 4.67 -5.38 -23.91
C LEU A 79 5.52 -4.83 -22.75
N LEU A 80 6.55 -5.59 -22.34
CA LEU A 80 7.51 -5.15 -21.33
C LEU A 80 8.52 -4.16 -21.91
N ASN A 81 9.16 -3.37 -21.03
CA ASN A 81 10.14 -2.35 -21.39
C ASN A 81 9.63 -1.37 -22.46
N THR A 82 8.32 -1.10 -22.45
CA THR A 82 7.64 -0.18 -23.37
C THR A 82 6.96 0.91 -22.56
N THR A 83 7.47 2.14 -22.66
CA THR A 83 7.02 3.28 -21.86
C THR A 83 5.99 4.09 -22.65
N ALA A 84 4.74 4.14 -22.17
CA ALA A 84 3.72 5.03 -22.73
C ALA A 84 4.08 6.50 -22.42
N ASN A 85 4.01 7.35 -23.43
CA ASN A 85 4.40 8.75 -23.34
C ASN A 85 3.25 9.73 -23.68
N GLU A 86 2.24 9.26 -24.40
CA GLU A 86 1.16 10.10 -24.92
C GLU A 86 -0.13 9.28 -25.10
N ILE A 87 -1.27 9.86 -24.73
CA ILE A 87 -2.59 9.35 -25.12
C ILE A 87 -2.97 10.01 -26.42
N LEU A 88 -3.20 9.22 -27.45
CA LEU A 88 -3.66 9.72 -28.76
C LEU A 88 -5.17 10.02 -28.69
N THR A 89 -5.58 11.11 -29.34
CA THR A 89 -6.99 11.49 -29.45
C THR A 89 -7.42 11.57 -30.91
N ASP A 90 -8.70 11.29 -31.16
CA ASP A 90 -9.31 11.52 -32.46
C ASP A 90 -9.68 13.01 -32.67
N ALA A 91 -10.29 13.31 -33.82
CA ALA A 91 -10.69 14.66 -34.16
C ALA A 91 -11.78 15.26 -33.23
N ASN A 92 -12.46 14.43 -32.46
CA ASN A 92 -13.50 14.83 -31.50
C ASN A 92 -12.95 14.91 -30.06
N GLY A 93 -11.67 14.61 -29.84
CA GLY A 93 -11.04 14.59 -28.51
C GLY A 93 -11.24 13.31 -27.73
N ALA A 94 -11.79 12.24 -28.34
CA ALA A 94 -11.91 10.94 -27.71
C ALA A 94 -10.54 10.22 -27.70
N ALA A 95 -10.23 9.45 -26.65
CA ALA A 95 -9.03 8.63 -26.60
C ALA A 95 -9.08 7.58 -27.74
N ALA A 96 -8.01 7.52 -28.52
CA ALA A 96 -7.92 6.71 -29.74
C ALA A 96 -6.69 5.78 -29.75
N GLY A 97 -5.94 5.71 -28.65
CA GLY A 97 -4.75 4.89 -28.53
C GLY A 97 -3.66 5.52 -27.70
N ILE A 98 -2.46 4.96 -27.79
CA ILE A 98 -1.26 5.46 -27.10
C ILE A 98 -0.07 5.50 -28.03
N LYS A 99 0.88 6.39 -27.72
CA LYS A 99 2.22 6.39 -28.26
C LYS A 99 3.20 6.05 -27.14
N ALA A 100 4.12 5.16 -27.42
CA ALA A 100 5.08 4.65 -26.48
C ALA A 100 6.50 4.59 -27.09
N THR A 101 7.50 4.44 -26.22
CA THR A 101 8.88 4.17 -26.60
C THR A 101 9.23 2.76 -26.17
N GLY A 102 9.65 1.93 -27.08
CA GLY A 102 10.12 0.57 -26.83
C GLY A 102 11.54 0.51 -26.27
N SER A 103 12.00 -0.70 -25.98
CA SER A 103 13.28 -0.97 -25.30
C SER A 103 14.53 -0.49 -26.05
N THR A 104 14.45 -0.38 -27.38
CA THR A 104 15.57 0.09 -28.22
C THR A 104 15.42 1.55 -28.64
N GLY A 105 14.42 2.26 -28.09
CA GLY A 105 14.13 3.66 -28.40
C GLY A 105 13.19 3.87 -29.60
N GLU A 106 12.67 2.81 -30.17
CA GLU A 106 11.70 2.86 -31.26
C GLU A 106 10.34 3.40 -30.79
N THR A 107 9.65 4.11 -31.67
CA THR A 107 8.29 4.55 -31.43
C THR A 107 7.30 3.40 -31.65
N VAL A 108 6.51 3.08 -30.63
CA VAL A 108 5.41 2.13 -30.70
C VAL A 108 4.10 2.92 -30.68
N THR A 109 3.25 2.72 -31.68
CA THR A 109 1.92 3.34 -31.73
C THR A 109 0.86 2.23 -31.67
N VAL A 110 -0.02 2.33 -30.69
CA VAL A 110 -1.15 1.40 -30.54
C VAL A 110 -2.45 2.20 -30.75
N ASN A 111 -3.16 1.93 -31.83
CA ASN A 111 -4.49 2.47 -32.06
C ASN A 111 -5.51 1.60 -31.34
N ALA A 112 -6.39 2.20 -30.58
CA ALA A 112 -7.41 1.50 -29.81
C ALA A 112 -8.69 2.33 -29.74
N LYS A 113 -9.83 1.67 -29.61
CA LYS A 113 -11.12 2.34 -29.40
C LYS A 113 -11.27 2.85 -27.96
N ALA A 114 -10.57 2.20 -26.99
CA ALA A 114 -10.57 2.59 -25.59
C ALA A 114 -9.17 2.46 -24.99
N VAL A 115 -8.86 3.30 -24.02
CA VAL A 115 -7.61 3.29 -23.23
C VAL A 115 -7.97 3.20 -21.75
N VAL A 116 -7.39 2.25 -21.03
CA VAL A 116 -7.55 2.12 -19.58
C VAL A 116 -6.20 2.42 -18.92
N LEU A 117 -6.14 3.46 -18.09
CA LEU A 117 -4.96 3.84 -17.33
C LEU A 117 -4.92 3.10 -15.99
N THR A 118 -3.87 2.30 -15.77
CA THR A 118 -3.62 1.57 -14.52
C THR A 118 -2.16 1.72 -14.08
N THR A 119 -1.61 2.92 -14.31
CA THR A 119 -0.17 3.24 -14.20
C THR A 119 0.33 3.44 -12.77
N GLY A 120 -0.54 3.26 -11.77
CA GLY A 120 -0.22 3.57 -10.38
C GLY A 120 -0.21 5.08 -10.09
N GLY A 121 0.16 5.43 -8.86
CA GLY A 121 0.22 6.81 -8.41
C GLY A 121 1.53 7.53 -8.77
N PHE A 122 1.93 8.47 -7.91
CA PHE A 122 3.15 9.29 -8.10
C PHE A 122 4.10 9.23 -6.89
N GLY A 123 3.98 8.22 -6.02
CA GLY A 123 4.70 8.15 -4.75
C GLY A 123 6.23 7.99 -4.88
N ALA A 124 6.78 7.62 -6.05
CA ALA A 124 8.22 7.61 -6.31
C ALA A 124 8.73 8.91 -6.96
N ASN A 125 7.84 9.78 -7.44
CA ASN A 125 8.20 11.11 -7.93
C ASN A 125 8.20 12.10 -6.75
N LEU A 126 9.33 12.16 -6.03
CA LEU A 126 9.42 12.99 -4.82
C LEU A 126 9.29 14.50 -5.12
N ASP A 127 9.59 14.96 -6.31
CA ASP A 127 9.34 16.35 -6.70
C ASP A 127 7.84 16.62 -6.84
N MET A 128 7.09 15.68 -7.42
CA MET A 128 5.63 15.75 -7.51
C MET A 128 4.99 15.63 -6.12
N VAL A 129 5.50 14.74 -5.25
CA VAL A 129 5.09 14.62 -3.85
C VAL A 129 5.24 15.95 -3.12
N VAL A 130 6.43 16.56 -3.19
CA VAL A 130 6.72 17.85 -2.52
C VAL A 130 5.92 19.01 -3.12
N LYS A 131 5.63 18.97 -4.43
CA LYS A 131 4.76 19.96 -5.08
C LYS A 131 3.36 20.01 -4.45
N TYR A 132 2.78 18.85 -4.16
CA TYR A 132 1.42 18.75 -3.59
C TYR A 132 1.40 18.73 -2.06
N LYS A 133 2.48 18.24 -1.42
CA LYS A 133 2.60 18.12 0.04
C LYS A 133 4.02 18.48 0.51
N PRO A 134 4.33 19.79 0.63
CA PRO A 134 5.69 20.29 0.88
C PRO A 134 6.35 19.77 2.16
N GLU A 135 5.56 19.40 3.18
CA GLU A 135 6.05 18.83 4.44
C GLU A 135 6.71 17.46 4.27
N LEU A 136 6.51 16.77 3.15
CA LEU A 136 7.14 15.47 2.85
C LEU A 136 8.53 15.61 2.20
N LYS A 137 9.09 16.83 2.16
CA LYS A 137 10.45 17.02 1.64
C LYS A 137 11.48 16.25 2.48
N GLY A 138 12.24 15.39 1.81
CA GLY A 138 13.29 14.59 2.44
C GLY A 138 12.83 13.22 2.95
N PHE A 139 11.54 12.90 2.83
CA PHE A 139 11.06 11.56 3.13
C PHE A 139 11.53 10.55 2.09
N MET A 140 11.76 9.31 2.55
CA MET A 140 11.96 8.16 1.67
C MET A 140 10.63 7.67 1.10
N THR A 141 10.68 6.80 0.11
CA THR A 141 9.48 6.19 -0.49
C THR A 141 9.60 4.67 -0.57
N THR A 142 8.52 3.97 -0.28
CA THR A 142 8.40 2.52 -0.47
C THR A 142 8.01 2.14 -1.89
N ASN A 143 7.76 3.12 -2.75
CA ASN A 143 7.27 2.89 -4.10
C ASN A 143 8.37 2.34 -5.01
N ALA A 144 7.99 1.47 -5.95
CA ALA A 144 8.86 1.10 -7.05
C ALA A 144 9.22 2.33 -7.89
N ALA A 145 10.45 2.37 -8.40
CA ALA A 145 11.00 3.52 -9.12
C ALA A 145 10.15 3.99 -10.32
N GLY A 146 9.31 3.11 -10.90
CA GLY A 146 8.42 3.43 -12.01
C GLY A 146 7.12 4.16 -11.62
N ILE A 147 6.82 4.33 -10.33
CA ILE A 147 5.59 4.99 -9.87
C ILE A 147 5.78 6.51 -9.86
N GLN A 148 5.78 7.10 -11.06
CA GLN A 148 6.22 8.48 -11.32
C GLN A 148 5.07 9.45 -11.63
N GLY A 149 3.82 8.97 -11.75
CA GLY A 149 2.68 9.81 -12.09
C GLY A 149 2.48 10.07 -13.59
N GLN A 150 3.22 9.38 -14.45
CA GLN A 150 3.16 9.63 -15.93
C GLN A 150 1.75 9.47 -16.49
N GLY A 151 0.96 8.48 -16.02
CA GLY A 151 -0.42 8.31 -16.49
C GLY A 151 -1.32 9.48 -16.13
N ILE A 152 -1.09 10.09 -14.96
CA ILE A 152 -1.81 11.31 -14.54
C ILE A 152 -1.43 12.47 -15.48
N GLU A 153 -0.12 12.67 -15.73
CA GLU A 153 0.37 13.75 -16.60
C GLU A 153 -0.13 13.59 -18.04
N MET A 154 -0.11 12.37 -18.60
CA MET A 154 -0.63 12.08 -19.94
C MET A 154 -2.13 12.39 -20.05
N ALA A 155 -2.92 12.02 -19.05
CA ALA A 155 -4.35 12.30 -19.03
C ALA A 155 -4.63 13.80 -18.87
N GLN A 156 -3.89 14.51 -18.00
CA GLN A 156 -3.99 15.96 -17.86
C GLN A 156 -3.67 16.69 -19.16
N ALA A 157 -2.71 16.20 -19.97
CA ALA A 157 -2.38 16.79 -21.26
C ALA A 157 -3.53 16.79 -22.26
N ILE A 158 -4.51 15.89 -22.10
CA ILE A 158 -5.76 15.85 -22.91
C ILE A 158 -6.98 16.37 -22.14
N GLY A 159 -6.79 17.07 -21.01
CA GLY A 159 -7.83 17.79 -20.29
C GLY A 159 -8.46 17.04 -19.11
N ALA A 160 -7.90 15.93 -18.66
CA ALA A 160 -8.39 15.21 -17.48
C ALA A 160 -8.23 16.03 -16.19
N ALA A 161 -9.28 16.02 -15.37
CA ALA A 161 -9.27 16.58 -14.03
C ALA A 161 -8.60 15.64 -13.03
N THR A 162 -8.02 16.21 -11.99
CA THR A 162 -7.50 15.49 -10.83
C THR A 162 -8.23 15.88 -9.55
N VAL A 163 -8.16 15.04 -8.54
CA VAL A 163 -8.77 15.28 -7.22
C VAL A 163 -7.85 14.78 -6.11
N ASP A 164 -7.88 15.44 -4.95
CA ASP A 164 -7.21 15.02 -3.72
C ASP A 164 -5.67 14.83 -3.86
N MET A 165 -5.01 15.56 -4.76
CA MET A 165 -3.58 15.38 -5.05
C MET A 165 -2.65 15.62 -3.85
N ASP A 166 -3.10 16.38 -2.85
CA ASP A 166 -2.40 16.61 -1.58
C ASP A 166 -2.59 15.47 -0.56
N GLN A 167 -3.50 14.54 -0.84
CA GLN A 167 -3.74 13.39 0.01
C GLN A 167 -2.70 12.30 -0.28
N ILE A 168 -1.55 12.44 0.36
CA ILE A 168 -0.40 11.52 0.23
C ILE A 168 -0.19 10.84 1.57
N GLN A 169 -0.27 9.51 1.57
CA GLN A 169 -0.11 8.68 2.76
C GLN A 169 1.37 8.39 3.03
N ILE A 170 1.78 8.55 4.28
CA ILE A 170 3.02 8.00 4.80
C ILE A 170 2.77 6.69 5.54
N HIS A 171 3.76 5.82 5.57
CA HIS A 171 3.75 4.54 6.27
C HIS A 171 4.78 4.54 7.39
N PRO A 172 4.44 4.16 8.63
CA PRO A 172 5.36 4.27 9.77
C PRO A 172 6.45 3.21 9.78
N THR A 173 6.31 2.12 9.04
CA THR A 173 7.28 1.02 9.07
C THR A 173 7.99 0.87 7.72
N VAL A 174 8.85 1.84 7.42
CA VAL A 174 9.79 1.82 6.29
C VAL A 174 11.19 1.54 6.82
N GLU A 175 11.89 0.55 6.29
CA GLU A 175 13.26 0.24 6.73
C GLU A 175 14.17 1.46 6.49
N ALA A 176 14.84 1.90 7.55
CA ALA A 176 15.45 3.23 7.63
C ALA A 176 16.64 3.47 6.67
N ASN A 177 17.26 2.41 6.14
CA ASN A 177 18.42 2.52 5.25
C ASN A 177 18.09 2.29 3.77
N THR A 178 17.11 1.41 3.48
CA THR A 178 16.83 0.94 2.11
C THR A 178 15.48 1.40 1.57
N ALA A 179 14.66 2.04 2.42
CA ALA A 179 13.27 2.38 2.12
C ALA A 179 12.36 1.17 1.84
N ALA A 180 12.79 -0.04 2.18
CA ALA A 180 11.98 -1.23 2.02
C ALA A 180 10.73 -1.16 2.90
N LEU A 181 9.59 -1.55 2.37
CA LEU A 181 8.37 -1.66 3.16
C LEU A 181 8.48 -2.81 4.16
N ILE A 182 8.37 -2.50 5.45
CA ILE A 182 8.14 -3.49 6.50
C ILE A 182 6.62 -3.59 6.70
N THR A 183 6.06 -4.77 6.42
CA THR A 183 4.60 -4.93 6.34
C THR A 183 3.88 -4.53 7.62
N GLU A 184 2.79 -3.80 7.46
CA GLU A 184 1.88 -3.42 8.55
C GLU A 184 1.29 -4.64 9.29
N GLY A 185 1.21 -5.79 8.60
CA GLY A 185 0.73 -7.04 9.20
C GLY A 185 1.45 -7.42 10.48
N LEU A 186 2.75 -7.11 10.62
CA LEU A 186 3.52 -7.43 11.83
C LEU A 186 2.97 -6.72 13.07
N ARG A 187 2.54 -5.45 12.95
CA ARG A 187 1.92 -4.72 14.05
C ARG A 187 0.58 -5.35 14.44
N GLY A 188 -0.22 -5.75 13.42
CA GLY A 188 -1.46 -6.50 13.63
C GLY A 188 -1.25 -7.90 14.23
N ASP A 189 -0.12 -8.54 13.89
CA ASP A 189 0.25 -9.88 14.36
C ASP A 189 0.94 -9.87 15.75
N GLY A 190 1.19 -8.68 16.35
CA GLY A 190 1.68 -8.56 17.73
C GLY A 190 2.95 -7.73 17.94
N ALA A 191 3.65 -7.33 16.87
CA ALA A 191 4.85 -6.51 16.99
C ALA A 191 4.61 -5.19 17.72
N VAL A 192 5.65 -4.68 18.37
CA VAL A 192 5.65 -3.39 19.08
C VAL A 192 6.66 -2.43 18.46
N LEU A 193 6.44 -1.12 18.65
CA LEU A 193 7.34 -0.05 18.24
C LEU A 193 8.04 0.51 19.47
N ILE A 194 9.38 0.52 19.44
CA ILE A 194 10.25 0.95 20.53
C ILE A 194 11.06 2.16 20.08
N ASN A 195 11.05 3.22 20.87
CA ASN A 195 11.83 4.43 20.64
C ASN A 195 13.29 4.30 21.13
N GLU A 196 14.09 5.35 20.97
CA GLU A 196 15.50 5.41 21.38
C GLU A 196 15.67 5.21 22.89
N GLU A 197 14.68 5.56 23.71
CA GLU A 197 14.67 5.41 25.15
C GLU A 197 14.27 4.00 25.61
N GLY A 198 14.13 3.03 24.70
CA GLY A 198 13.74 1.65 25.03
C GLY A 198 12.25 1.49 25.38
N LYS A 199 11.37 2.42 24.98
CA LYS A 199 9.97 2.46 25.40
C LYS A 199 9.00 2.40 24.21
N ARG A 200 7.83 1.80 24.44
CA ARG A 200 6.67 2.01 23.57
C ARG A 200 6.19 3.45 23.70
N PHE A 201 5.59 3.99 22.64
CA PHE A 201 5.17 5.41 22.59
C PHE A 201 3.79 5.62 21.96
N ILE A 202 3.13 4.57 21.51
CA ILE A 202 1.83 4.63 20.81
C ILE A 202 1.10 3.29 20.86
N ASP A 203 -0.21 3.26 20.59
CA ASP A 203 -0.91 2.07 20.12
C ASP A 203 -0.46 1.76 18.69
N GLU A 204 0.32 0.68 18.53
CA GLU A 204 0.93 0.31 17.25
C GLU A 204 -0.08 -0.08 16.18
N VAL A 205 -1.32 -0.40 16.55
CA VAL A 205 -2.40 -0.74 15.60
C VAL A 205 -3.31 0.45 15.28
N GLY A 206 -2.91 1.65 15.67
CA GLY A 206 -3.51 2.89 15.21
C GLY A 206 -3.42 3.06 13.68
N THR A 207 -4.11 4.07 13.13
CA THR A 207 -4.03 4.39 11.70
C THR A 207 -2.64 4.87 11.31
N ARG A 208 -2.28 4.75 10.03
CA ARG A 208 -0.92 5.05 9.54
C ARG A 208 -0.49 6.49 9.82
N ASP A 209 -1.38 7.45 9.64
CA ASP A 209 -1.15 8.86 9.92
C ASP A 209 -0.85 9.11 11.40
N VAL A 210 -1.63 8.51 12.31
CA VAL A 210 -1.47 8.65 13.76
C VAL A 210 -0.14 8.03 14.21
N VAL A 211 0.15 6.80 13.78
CA VAL A 211 1.40 6.12 14.17
C VAL A 211 2.62 6.80 13.57
N SER A 212 2.56 7.23 12.29
CA SER A 212 3.65 7.98 11.66
C SER A 212 3.91 9.32 12.35
N ALA A 213 2.86 10.06 12.72
CA ALA A 213 3.03 11.32 13.43
C ALA A 213 3.70 11.11 14.81
N ALA A 214 3.30 10.07 15.54
CA ALA A 214 3.91 9.73 16.82
C ALA A 214 5.38 9.30 16.66
N GLU A 215 5.73 8.55 15.61
CA GLU A 215 7.11 8.14 15.31
C GLU A 215 7.99 9.32 14.91
N ILE A 216 7.50 10.21 14.05
CA ILE A 216 8.22 11.43 13.63
C ILE A 216 8.54 12.31 14.85
N ALA A 217 7.67 12.32 15.88
CA ALA A 217 7.87 13.06 17.11
C ALA A 217 8.91 12.43 18.06
N GLN A 218 9.36 11.17 17.83
CA GLN A 218 10.41 10.55 18.64
C GLN A 218 11.79 11.12 18.30
N THR A 219 12.73 10.96 19.23
CA THR A 219 14.14 11.31 19.02
C THR A 219 14.67 10.63 17.75
N GLY A 220 15.23 11.40 16.82
CA GLY A 220 15.73 10.89 15.53
C GLY A 220 14.65 10.54 14.50
N SER A 221 13.37 10.71 14.80
CA SER A 221 12.23 10.39 13.92
C SER A 221 12.25 8.95 13.40
N TYR A 222 12.61 8.01 14.25
CA TYR A 222 12.63 6.56 13.96
C TYR A 222 12.16 5.77 15.17
N SER A 223 11.89 4.49 14.93
CA SER A 223 11.62 3.49 15.97
C SER A 223 12.22 2.13 15.60
N TRP A 224 12.13 1.17 16.50
CA TRP A 224 12.46 -0.22 16.29
C TRP A 224 11.19 -1.05 16.32
N LEU A 225 10.89 -1.75 15.23
CA LEU A 225 9.82 -2.74 15.20
C LEU A 225 10.35 -4.07 15.69
N VAL A 226 9.82 -4.54 16.84
CA VAL A 226 10.29 -5.72 17.55
C VAL A 226 9.35 -6.90 17.33
N VAL A 227 9.92 -8.07 17.02
CA VAL A 227 9.25 -9.37 16.88
C VAL A 227 10.05 -10.46 17.61
N ASP A 228 9.43 -11.60 17.87
CA ASP A 228 10.06 -12.77 18.47
C ASP A 228 10.16 -13.95 17.49
N GLN A 229 10.79 -15.04 17.90
CA GLN A 229 10.97 -16.23 17.08
C GLN A 229 9.64 -16.88 16.67
N ALA A 230 8.62 -16.85 17.54
CA ALA A 230 7.31 -17.41 17.20
C ALA A 230 6.66 -16.68 16.02
N MET A 231 6.81 -15.35 15.94
CA MET A 231 6.37 -14.57 14.78
C MET A 231 7.20 -14.87 13.52
N VAL A 232 8.51 -15.07 13.67
CA VAL A 232 9.40 -15.47 12.57
C VAL A 232 8.98 -16.81 11.98
N ASP A 233 8.68 -17.79 12.82
CA ASP A 233 8.28 -19.14 12.40
C ASP A 233 6.93 -19.14 11.66
N ALA A 234 6.06 -18.21 12.01
CA ALA A 234 4.74 -18.06 11.40
C ALA A 234 4.73 -17.24 10.08
N SER A 235 5.86 -16.61 9.70
CA SER A 235 5.88 -15.67 8.58
C SER A 235 7.13 -15.77 7.72
N SER A 236 6.97 -16.23 6.48
CA SER A 236 8.04 -16.21 5.47
C SER A 236 8.48 -14.78 5.10
N VAL A 237 7.62 -13.78 5.33
CA VAL A 237 7.94 -12.37 5.11
C VAL A 237 9.00 -11.90 6.11
N ILE A 238 8.85 -12.23 7.40
CA ILE A 238 9.86 -11.88 8.41
C ILE A 238 11.18 -12.61 8.14
N GLN A 239 11.12 -13.90 7.79
CA GLN A 239 12.31 -14.67 7.39
C GLN A 239 13.03 -14.00 6.21
N GLY A 240 12.27 -13.44 5.27
CA GLY A 240 12.81 -12.66 4.15
C GLY A 240 13.54 -11.38 4.62
N TYR A 241 13.05 -10.68 5.63
CA TYR A 241 13.71 -9.49 6.20
C TYR A 241 15.02 -9.86 6.90
N ILE A 242 15.03 -10.95 7.67
CA ILE A 242 16.23 -11.48 8.32
C ILE A 242 17.28 -11.83 7.26
N LYS A 243 16.89 -12.58 6.23
CA LYS A 243 17.79 -12.97 5.11
C LYS A 243 18.37 -11.76 4.36
N LYS A 244 17.64 -10.66 4.29
CA LYS A 244 18.09 -9.41 3.66
C LYS A 244 18.96 -8.55 4.58
N GLY A 245 19.15 -8.95 5.85
CA GLY A 245 19.95 -8.22 6.82
C GLY A 245 19.30 -6.94 7.35
N TYR A 246 17.96 -6.85 7.33
CA TYR A 246 17.24 -5.69 7.87
C TYR A 246 17.10 -5.71 9.38
N THR A 247 17.43 -6.83 10.03
CA THR A 247 17.23 -7.04 11.47
C THR A 247 18.53 -7.05 12.26
N VAL A 248 18.44 -6.56 13.49
CA VAL A 248 19.37 -6.93 14.57
C VAL A 248 18.71 -8.01 15.45
N THR A 249 19.47 -8.76 16.22
CA THR A 249 18.97 -9.89 17.02
C THR A 249 19.63 -9.97 18.40
N GLY A 250 18.96 -10.59 19.36
CA GLY A 250 19.45 -10.92 20.68
C GLY A 250 18.74 -12.14 21.26
N GLU A 251 19.46 -12.93 22.09
CA GLU A 251 18.86 -14.07 22.79
C GLU A 251 18.06 -13.65 24.04
N THR A 252 18.32 -12.45 24.55
CA THR A 252 17.56 -11.81 25.63
C THR A 252 17.11 -10.43 25.22
N TYR A 253 16.22 -9.81 26.00
CA TYR A 253 15.81 -8.43 25.74
C TYR A 253 16.98 -7.45 25.90
N GLU A 254 17.85 -7.65 26.89
CA GLU A 254 19.03 -6.82 27.10
C GLU A 254 20.00 -6.91 25.91
N GLU A 255 20.24 -8.12 25.39
CA GLU A 255 21.10 -8.31 24.21
C GLU A 255 20.50 -7.63 22.98
N LEU A 256 19.17 -7.75 22.77
CA LEU A 256 18.50 -7.05 21.69
C LEU A 256 18.53 -5.52 21.89
N GLY A 257 18.28 -5.03 23.13
CA GLY A 257 18.39 -3.61 23.48
C GLY A 257 19.78 -3.04 23.17
N LYS A 258 20.82 -3.78 23.54
CA LYS A 258 22.21 -3.45 23.18
C LYS A 258 22.45 -3.42 21.66
N ALA A 259 21.92 -4.40 20.93
CA ALA A 259 22.04 -4.46 19.47
C ALA A 259 21.30 -3.31 18.76
N MET A 260 20.18 -2.86 19.32
CA MET A 260 19.44 -1.67 18.87
C MET A 260 20.13 -0.35 19.24
N GLY A 261 20.99 -0.37 20.26
CA GLY A 261 21.62 0.84 20.80
C GLY A 261 20.67 1.70 21.65
N VAL A 262 19.69 1.08 22.31
CA VAL A 262 18.75 1.71 23.23
C VAL A 262 19.12 1.41 24.68
N ASP A 263 18.43 2.02 25.67
CA ASP A 263 18.61 1.65 27.09
C ASP A 263 18.15 0.21 27.32
N GLU A 264 19.10 -0.69 27.59
CA GLU A 264 18.88 -2.13 27.70
C GLU A 264 17.90 -2.48 28.83
N ALA A 265 18.01 -1.83 29.99
CA ALA A 265 17.17 -2.10 31.15
C ALA A 265 15.74 -1.55 30.92
N ALA A 266 15.61 -0.34 30.38
CA ALA A 266 14.31 0.23 30.06
C ALA A 266 13.59 -0.59 28.98
N PHE A 267 14.31 -1.11 27.99
CA PHE A 267 13.74 -1.98 26.97
C PHE A 267 13.26 -3.31 27.55
N ALA A 268 14.07 -3.98 28.37
CA ALA A 268 13.67 -5.24 29.03
C ALA A 268 12.41 -5.05 29.89
N GLU A 269 12.36 -3.99 30.71
CA GLU A 269 11.18 -3.67 31.50
C GLU A 269 9.95 -3.40 30.61
N THR A 270 10.13 -2.71 29.49
CA THR A 270 9.05 -2.44 28.52
C THR A 270 8.49 -3.73 27.92
N MET A 271 9.35 -4.69 27.55
CA MET A 271 8.91 -5.96 26.97
C MET A 271 8.22 -6.86 28.00
N GLU A 272 8.68 -6.89 29.25
CA GLU A 272 8.03 -7.62 30.34
C GLU A 272 6.64 -7.04 30.62
N LYS A 273 6.50 -5.71 30.70
CA LYS A 273 5.20 -5.03 30.85
C LYS A 273 4.27 -5.34 29.69
N TRP A 274 4.77 -5.25 28.47
CA TRP A 274 3.98 -5.55 27.28
C TRP A 274 3.43 -6.99 27.31
N ASN A 275 4.25 -7.97 27.63
CA ASN A 275 3.82 -9.37 27.75
C ASN A 275 2.72 -9.52 28.80
N GLY A 276 2.84 -8.86 29.95
CA GLY A 276 1.81 -8.83 30.98
C GLY A 276 0.48 -8.19 30.49
N TYR A 277 0.56 -7.14 29.65
CA TYR A 277 -0.63 -6.53 29.07
C TYR A 277 -1.32 -7.45 28.05
N VAL A 278 -0.55 -8.20 27.27
CA VAL A 278 -1.10 -9.21 26.35
C VAL A 278 -1.82 -10.31 27.10
N GLU A 279 -1.25 -10.83 28.19
CA GLU A 279 -1.90 -11.85 29.03
C GLU A 279 -3.17 -11.32 29.70
N ALA A 280 -3.12 -10.08 30.20
CA ALA A 280 -4.25 -9.41 30.82
C ALA A 280 -5.32 -8.93 29.83
N LYS A 281 -5.00 -8.92 28.51
CA LYS A 281 -5.78 -8.30 27.44
C LYS A 281 -6.18 -6.85 27.76
N ASN A 282 -5.24 -6.12 28.34
CA ASN A 282 -5.41 -4.73 28.73
C ASN A 282 -4.09 -3.98 28.64
N ASP A 283 -4.06 -2.90 27.83
CA ASP A 283 -2.93 -1.99 27.67
C ASP A 283 -3.29 -0.64 28.33
N PRO A 284 -2.88 -0.41 29.57
CA PRO A 284 -3.20 0.84 30.27
C PRO A 284 -2.38 2.03 29.77
N ASP A 285 -1.27 1.79 29.08
CA ASP A 285 -0.36 2.86 28.64
C ASP A 285 -0.89 3.57 27.39
N PHE A 286 -1.34 2.80 26.37
CA PHE A 286 -1.75 3.36 25.08
C PHE A 286 -3.13 2.91 24.63
N GLY A 287 -3.81 2.04 25.40
CA GLY A 287 -5.16 1.61 25.09
C GLY A 287 -5.27 0.66 23.90
N ARG A 288 -4.21 -0.04 23.53
CA ARG A 288 -4.26 -1.06 22.47
C ARG A 288 -5.26 -2.14 22.84
N THR A 289 -6.15 -2.43 21.90
CA THR A 289 -7.24 -3.42 22.09
C THR A 289 -7.04 -4.72 21.33
N SER A 290 -6.05 -4.75 20.44
CA SER A 290 -5.69 -5.94 19.64
C SER A 290 -4.45 -6.60 20.23
N PHE A 291 -4.65 -7.78 20.81
CA PHE A 291 -3.60 -8.57 21.42
C PHE A 291 -3.44 -9.87 20.63
N ALA A 292 -2.21 -10.16 20.21
CA ALA A 292 -1.82 -11.45 19.67
C ALA A 292 -1.16 -12.30 20.80
N ASN A 293 -0.06 -12.96 20.49
CA ASN A 293 0.73 -13.68 21.51
C ASN A 293 1.73 -12.73 22.18
N PRO A 294 2.14 -13.03 23.44
CA PRO A 294 3.29 -12.37 24.05
C PRO A 294 4.55 -12.54 23.19
N LEU A 295 5.43 -11.53 23.22
CA LEU A 295 6.72 -11.56 22.52
C LEU A 295 7.79 -12.12 23.46
N ASN A 296 7.71 -13.41 23.78
CA ASN A 296 8.52 -14.07 24.81
C ASN A 296 9.28 -15.31 24.33
N THR A 297 9.34 -15.54 23.02
CA THR A 297 10.06 -16.67 22.41
C THR A 297 11.37 -16.19 21.79
N ALA A 298 12.49 -16.50 22.42
CA ALA A 298 13.82 -16.17 21.91
C ALA A 298 14.19 -17.00 20.65
N PRO A 299 15.10 -16.52 19.78
CA PRO A 299 15.69 -15.18 19.80
C PRO A 299 14.70 -14.08 19.39
N TYR A 300 15.04 -12.83 19.76
CA TYR A 300 14.28 -11.65 19.44
C TYR A 300 14.92 -10.88 18.30
N TYR A 301 14.11 -10.18 17.52
CA TYR A 301 14.57 -9.45 16.34
C TYR A 301 13.97 -8.03 16.33
N ALA A 302 14.73 -7.07 15.81
CA ALA A 302 14.26 -5.72 15.62
C ALA A 302 14.67 -5.17 14.25
N VAL A 303 13.78 -4.43 13.60
CA VAL A 303 14.04 -3.68 12.37
C VAL A 303 13.97 -2.19 12.69
N LYS A 304 15.00 -1.43 12.29
CA LYS A 304 14.95 0.04 12.39
C LYS A 304 14.01 0.59 11.31
N VAL A 305 12.99 1.32 11.73
CA VAL A 305 11.95 1.83 10.83
C VAL A 305 11.76 3.34 11.02
N THR A 306 11.28 3.98 9.98
CA THR A 306 10.91 5.41 9.96
C THR A 306 9.71 5.62 9.05
N ALA A 307 9.08 6.79 9.14
CA ALA A 307 7.98 7.14 8.24
C ALA A 307 8.47 7.43 6.82
N GLY A 308 7.75 6.94 5.81
CA GLY A 308 8.05 7.20 4.41
C GLY A 308 6.81 7.26 3.53
N VAL A 309 6.93 7.89 2.36
CA VAL A 309 5.86 7.99 1.35
C VAL A 309 5.48 6.57 0.88
N HIS A 310 4.18 6.29 0.83
CA HIS A 310 3.71 4.94 0.53
C HIS A 310 2.61 4.87 -0.52
N HIS A 311 1.57 5.71 -0.42
CA HIS A 311 0.43 5.65 -1.33
C HIS A 311 -0.09 7.06 -1.62
N THR A 312 -0.45 7.32 -2.86
CA THR A 312 -1.11 8.56 -3.25
C THR A 312 -2.61 8.30 -3.38
N MET A 313 -3.44 8.93 -2.52
CA MET A 313 -4.89 8.83 -2.60
C MET A 313 -5.47 9.78 -3.64
N GLY A 314 -4.71 10.78 -4.05
CA GLY A 314 -5.03 11.70 -5.14
C GLY A 314 -4.67 11.13 -6.50
N GLY A 315 -5.40 11.55 -7.53
CA GLY A 315 -5.21 11.09 -8.90
C GLY A 315 -6.29 11.60 -9.85
N LEU A 316 -6.50 10.89 -10.95
CA LEU A 316 -7.50 11.21 -11.95
C LEU A 316 -8.92 11.14 -11.38
N LYS A 317 -9.74 12.13 -11.71
CA LYS A 317 -11.15 12.13 -11.34
C LYS A 317 -11.94 11.20 -12.25
N ILE A 318 -12.65 10.25 -11.65
CA ILE A 318 -13.47 9.26 -12.35
C ILE A 318 -14.93 9.30 -11.89
N ASN A 319 -15.84 8.73 -12.70
CA ASN A 319 -17.20 8.41 -12.29
C ASN A 319 -17.35 6.92 -11.88
N ALA A 320 -18.58 6.47 -11.58
CA ALA A 320 -18.86 5.09 -11.16
C ALA A 320 -18.50 4.03 -12.22
N ASN A 321 -18.49 4.41 -13.51
CA ASN A 321 -18.08 3.53 -14.60
C ASN A 321 -16.58 3.62 -14.91
N THR A 322 -15.80 4.26 -14.02
CA THR A 322 -14.34 4.47 -14.18
C THR A 322 -13.95 5.34 -15.38
N GLU A 323 -14.90 6.01 -16.02
CA GLU A 323 -14.65 6.98 -17.09
C GLU A 323 -13.94 8.21 -16.49
N VAL A 324 -12.85 8.65 -17.14
CA VAL A 324 -12.08 9.82 -16.70
C VAL A 324 -12.85 11.11 -17.06
N LEU A 325 -12.93 12.02 -16.08
CA LEU A 325 -13.64 13.28 -16.22
C LEU A 325 -12.68 14.44 -16.49
N ASN A 326 -13.15 15.43 -17.27
CA ASN A 326 -12.45 16.70 -17.46
C ASN A 326 -12.77 17.71 -16.33
N GLU A 327 -12.16 18.90 -16.38
CA GLU A 327 -12.36 19.96 -15.37
C GLU A 327 -13.81 20.45 -15.26
N LYS A 328 -14.64 20.22 -16.27
CA LYS A 328 -16.07 20.55 -16.24
C LYS A 328 -16.94 19.43 -15.68
N GLY A 329 -16.33 18.26 -15.38
CA GLY A 329 -17.02 17.07 -14.92
C GLY A 329 -17.67 16.27 -16.08
N GLU A 330 -17.29 16.53 -17.32
CA GLU A 330 -17.73 15.79 -18.49
C GLU A 330 -16.76 14.61 -18.74
N VAL A 331 -17.29 13.51 -19.27
CA VAL A 331 -16.48 12.32 -19.63
C VAL A 331 -15.55 12.65 -20.80
N ILE A 332 -14.29 12.21 -20.70
CA ILE A 332 -13.38 12.13 -21.84
C ILE A 332 -13.66 10.79 -22.54
N PRO A 333 -14.30 10.78 -23.71
CA PRO A 333 -14.76 9.54 -24.32
C PRO A 333 -13.59 8.58 -24.62
N GLY A 334 -13.80 7.28 -24.36
CA GLY A 334 -12.80 6.24 -24.61
C GLY A 334 -11.65 6.19 -23.59
N LEU A 335 -11.64 7.07 -22.57
CA LEU A 335 -10.61 7.06 -21.53
C LEU A 335 -11.17 6.60 -20.19
N PHE A 336 -10.56 5.55 -19.63
CA PHE A 336 -10.91 4.94 -18.35
C PHE A 336 -9.67 4.89 -17.44
N ALA A 337 -9.88 4.81 -16.12
CA ALA A 337 -8.80 4.66 -15.17
C ALA A 337 -9.22 3.86 -13.94
N ALA A 338 -8.29 3.08 -13.36
CA ALA A 338 -8.54 2.28 -12.17
C ALA A 338 -7.28 2.10 -11.31
N GLY A 339 -7.46 1.89 -10.02
CA GLY A 339 -6.38 1.72 -9.04
C GLY A 339 -5.75 3.06 -8.64
N GLU A 340 -4.52 3.05 -8.14
CA GLU A 340 -3.86 4.20 -7.50
C GLU A 340 -3.66 5.43 -8.42
N VAL A 341 -3.81 5.29 -9.73
CA VAL A 341 -3.82 6.42 -10.67
C VAL A 341 -5.04 7.31 -10.50
N THR A 342 -6.11 6.81 -9.84
CA THR A 342 -7.36 7.52 -9.61
C THR A 342 -7.43 8.15 -8.23
N GLY A 343 -8.08 9.30 -8.11
CA GLY A 343 -8.31 9.98 -6.84
C GLY A 343 -9.74 9.80 -6.33
N GLY A 344 -9.94 10.13 -5.04
CA GLY A 344 -11.26 10.13 -4.42
C GLY A 344 -11.74 8.79 -3.86
N VAL A 345 -11.03 7.68 -4.10
CA VAL A 345 -11.45 6.33 -3.69
C VAL A 345 -11.20 6.05 -2.20
N HIS A 346 -10.14 6.62 -1.64
CA HIS A 346 -9.67 6.30 -0.28
C HIS A 346 -9.85 7.42 0.74
N GLY A 347 -10.28 8.60 0.31
CA GLY A 347 -10.34 9.78 1.18
C GLY A 347 -8.95 10.23 1.61
N ALA A 348 -8.83 10.79 2.83
CA ALA A 348 -7.58 11.36 3.31
C ALA A 348 -6.56 10.31 3.79
N ASN A 349 -6.99 9.07 4.06
CA ASN A 349 -6.10 8.04 4.61
C ASN A 349 -6.61 6.63 4.28
N ARG A 350 -5.76 5.80 3.67
CA ARG A 350 -6.11 4.44 3.24
C ARG A 350 -5.74 3.41 4.29
N LEU A 351 -6.69 2.57 4.70
CA LEU A 351 -6.40 1.40 5.53
C LEU A 351 -5.60 0.36 4.74
N GLY A 352 -4.68 -0.33 5.43
CA GLY A 352 -3.88 -1.41 4.85
C GLY A 352 -4.76 -2.49 4.20
N GLY A 353 -4.31 -3.04 3.06
CA GLY A 353 -5.05 -4.02 2.26
C GLY A 353 -6.06 -3.43 1.27
N ASN A 354 -6.62 -2.24 1.53
CA ASN A 354 -7.68 -1.66 0.69
C ASN A 354 -7.24 -1.32 -0.74
N ALA A 355 -5.93 -1.20 -1.03
CA ALA A 355 -5.46 -1.05 -2.40
C ALA A 355 -5.79 -2.27 -3.27
N VAL A 356 -5.75 -3.49 -2.68
CA VAL A 356 -6.13 -4.72 -3.40
C VAL A 356 -7.63 -4.70 -3.74
N ALA A 357 -8.48 -4.33 -2.77
CA ALA A 357 -9.92 -4.18 -3.03
C ALA A 357 -10.20 -3.11 -4.09
N ASP A 358 -9.49 -1.97 -4.05
CA ASP A 358 -9.61 -0.88 -5.02
C ASP A 358 -9.32 -1.38 -6.44
N PHE A 359 -8.10 -1.81 -6.70
CA PHE A 359 -7.73 -2.17 -8.08
C PHE A 359 -8.49 -3.41 -8.59
N THR A 360 -8.94 -4.32 -7.72
CA THR A 360 -9.76 -5.47 -8.14
C THR A 360 -11.17 -5.03 -8.52
N VAL A 361 -11.82 -4.20 -7.69
CA VAL A 361 -13.17 -3.70 -7.95
C VAL A 361 -13.17 -2.81 -9.19
N PHE A 362 -12.37 -1.74 -9.17
CA PHE A 362 -12.41 -0.75 -10.26
C PHE A 362 -11.72 -1.24 -11.53
N GLY A 363 -10.73 -2.13 -11.45
CA GLY A 363 -10.15 -2.78 -12.62
C GLY A 363 -11.16 -3.63 -13.39
N ARG A 364 -12.03 -4.38 -12.67
CA ARG A 364 -13.13 -5.14 -13.28
C ARG A 364 -14.16 -4.22 -13.93
N ILE A 365 -14.55 -3.15 -13.25
CA ILE A 365 -15.49 -2.15 -13.81
C ILE A 365 -14.90 -1.49 -15.05
N ALA A 366 -13.62 -1.06 -14.99
CA ALA A 366 -12.94 -0.43 -16.12
C ALA A 366 -12.82 -1.34 -17.34
N GLY A 367 -12.48 -2.62 -17.10
CA GLY A 367 -12.40 -3.60 -18.18
C GLY A 367 -13.75 -3.83 -18.88
N ALA A 368 -14.84 -3.97 -18.11
CA ALA A 368 -16.19 -4.11 -18.65
C ALA A 368 -16.63 -2.85 -19.41
N ALA A 369 -16.50 -1.67 -18.79
CA ALA A 369 -16.93 -0.41 -19.39
C ALA A 369 -16.13 -0.07 -20.68
N ALA A 370 -14.82 -0.32 -20.68
CA ALA A 370 -13.98 -0.13 -21.87
C ALA A 370 -14.34 -1.12 -23.00
N SER A 371 -14.67 -2.37 -22.66
CA SER A 371 -15.13 -3.37 -23.62
C SER A 371 -16.47 -2.97 -24.26
N ASP A 372 -17.43 -2.55 -23.44
CA ASP A 372 -18.75 -2.09 -23.93
C ASP A 372 -18.61 -0.86 -24.81
N TYR A 373 -17.74 0.09 -24.46
CA TYR A 373 -17.45 1.27 -25.28
C TYR A 373 -16.81 0.91 -26.63
N ALA A 374 -15.96 -0.12 -26.66
CA ALA A 374 -15.22 -0.56 -27.85
C ALA A 374 -16.04 -1.46 -28.79
N ALA A 375 -17.18 -2.01 -28.35
CA ALA A 375 -18.04 -2.86 -29.16
C ALA A 375 -18.71 -2.09 -30.31
#